data_bd8a83473eb5f4d21b06a997e2a76f84
#
_entry.id   bd8a83473eb5f4d21b06a997e2a76f84
#
_cell.length_a   1.000
_cell.length_b   1.000
_cell.length_c   1.000
_cell.angle_alpha   90.00
_cell.angle_beta   90.00
_cell.angle_gamma   90.00
#
_symmetry.space_group_name_H-M   'P 1'
#
loop_
_entity.id
_entity.type
_entity.pdbx_description
1 polymer ?
#
loop_
_entity_poly.entity_id
_entity_poly.type
_entity_poly.pdbx_seq_one_letter_code
_entity_poly.pdbx_strand_id
1 'polypeptide(L)'
;VEDLHELQSRLGVEPCWIGGTSAGCRIALLMAIRHPEVVRGLLLWRVTGGEYAARVLGHQYYEAFNEVAEKAGMRGVVETPFFAARIRQNPANRDRLLAMDPNEFIAIMAYWRTFFTAETPVVGATVDEIKAIKHPTLIIAGDDDNHPTPVAQEVAGLIAGSEYHPPQWTKEESDRLLADDAVYAVATAEKLPPVLTDFLRRHQ
;
A
#
# COMPACT_ATOMS: atom_id res chain seq x y z
N VAL A 1 2.30 -9.69 7.53
CA VAL A 1 3.44 -9.36 8.39
C VAL A 1 4.08 -10.66 8.87
N GLU A 2 3.35 -11.53 9.53
CA GLU A 2 3.89 -12.78 10.09
C GLU A 2 4.54 -13.69 9.04
N ASP A 3 3.91 -13.88 7.89
CA ASP A 3 4.49 -14.68 6.79
C ASP A 3 5.80 -14.08 6.26
N LEU A 4 5.93 -12.73 6.26
CA LEU A 4 7.18 -12.07 5.86
C LEU A 4 8.26 -12.26 6.91
N HIS A 5 7.94 -12.15 8.19
CA HIS A 5 8.86 -12.43 9.29
C HIS A 5 9.38 -13.88 9.23
N GLU A 6 8.47 -14.84 9.08
CA GLU A 6 8.85 -16.26 8.95
C GLU A 6 9.75 -16.49 7.71
N LEU A 7 9.45 -15.83 6.58
CA LEU A 7 10.29 -15.92 5.37
C LEU A 7 11.69 -15.37 5.62
N GLN A 8 11.83 -14.19 6.26
CA GLN A 8 13.13 -13.62 6.61
C GLN A 8 13.95 -14.58 7.49
N SER A 9 13.31 -15.13 8.53
CA SER A 9 13.94 -16.07 9.45
C SER A 9 14.43 -17.34 8.73
N ARG A 10 13.58 -17.93 7.87
CA ARG A 10 13.95 -19.10 7.07
C ARG A 10 15.10 -18.84 6.08
N LEU A 11 15.21 -17.61 5.56
CA LEU A 11 16.28 -17.23 4.66
C LEU A 11 17.55 -16.79 5.41
N GLY A 12 17.51 -16.58 6.73
CA GLY A 12 18.64 -16.13 7.51
C GLY A 12 19.12 -14.73 7.13
N VAL A 13 18.21 -13.81 6.75
CA VAL A 13 18.54 -12.46 6.27
C VAL A 13 18.24 -11.36 7.28
N GLU A 14 18.05 -11.73 8.54
CA GLU A 14 17.76 -10.81 9.66
C GLU A 14 19.03 -10.27 10.33
N PRO A 15 19.04 -9.00 10.78
CA PRO A 15 18.10 -7.93 10.42
C PRO A 15 18.38 -7.40 9.00
N CYS A 16 17.32 -7.00 8.30
CA CYS A 16 17.46 -6.46 6.95
C CYS A 16 16.69 -5.16 6.74
N TRP A 17 17.00 -4.46 5.64
CA TRP A 17 16.22 -3.33 5.16
C TRP A 17 14.91 -3.81 4.57
N ILE A 18 13.81 -3.17 4.99
CA ILE A 18 12.48 -3.49 4.47
C ILE A 18 11.96 -2.30 3.67
N GLY A 19 11.67 -2.56 2.42
CA GLY A 19 11.12 -1.54 1.52
C GLY A 19 9.74 -1.91 0.98
N GLY A 20 8.96 -0.89 0.65
CA GLY A 20 7.65 -1.09 0.07
C GLY A 20 7.11 0.14 -0.65
N THR A 21 6.22 -0.12 -1.62
CA THR A 21 5.42 0.91 -2.27
C THR A 21 3.94 0.68 -1.96
N SER A 22 3.16 1.75 -1.83
CA SER A 22 1.71 1.66 -1.60
C SER A 22 1.37 0.77 -0.40
N ALA A 23 0.61 -0.30 -0.58
CA ALA A 23 0.31 -1.30 0.45
C ALA A 23 1.58 -1.93 1.07
N GLY A 24 2.68 -2.01 0.32
CA GLY A 24 3.97 -2.46 0.82
C GLY A 24 4.57 -1.54 1.89
N CYS A 25 4.32 -0.23 1.83
CA CYS A 25 4.71 0.69 2.89
C CYS A 25 4.05 0.33 4.22
N ARG A 26 2.77 -0.01 4.19
CA ARG A 26 2.04 -0.48 5.38
C ARG A 26 2.66 -1.74 5.96
N ILE A 27 2.99 -2.71 5.11
CA ILE A 27 3.64 -3.96 5.56
C ILE A 27 4.99 -3.66 6.19
N ALA A 28 5.81 -2.81 5.58
CA ALA A 28 7.12 -2.41 6.10
C ALA A 28 7.01 -1.71 7.47
N LEU A 29 6.08 -0.77 7.62
CA LEU A 29 5.81 -0.10 8.89
C LEU A 29 5.34 -1.08 9.98
N LEU A 30 4.41 -1.97 9.65
CA LEU A 30 3.93 -2.98 10.58
C LEU A 30 5.01 -4.01 10.96
N MET A 31 5.97 -4.30 10.08
CA MET A 31 7.16 -5.09 10.45
C MET A 31 8.00 -4.39 11.50
N ALA A 32 8.30 -3.10 11.30
CA ALA A 32 9.07 -2.33 12.28
C ALA A 32 8.34 -2.14 13.62
N ILE A 33 7.00 -2.15 13.63
CA ILE A 33 6.19 -2.06 14.84
C ILE A 33 6.13 -3.40 15.58
N ARG A 34 5.91 -4.50 14.88
CA ARG A 34 5.66 -5.82 15.48
C ARG A 34 6.91 -6.65 15.70
N HIS A 35 7.90 -6.49 14.84
CA HIS A 35 9.17 -7.23 14.83
C HIS A 35 10.36 -6.28 14.64
N PRO A 36 10.53 -5.28 15.56
CA PRO A 36 11.59 -4.27 15.41
C PRO A 36 12.99 -4.88 15.34
N GLU A 37 13.24 -6.00 16.03
CA GLU A 37 14.55 -6.67 16.11
C GLU A 37 15.06 -7.23 14.78
N VAL A 38 14.15 -7.51 13.82
CA VAL A 38 14.52 -8.06 12.49
C VAL A 38 14.57 -6.98 11.40
N VAL A 39 14.29 -5.72 11.75
CA VAL A 39 14.30 -4.59 10.82
C VAL A 39 15.57 -3.77 11.04
N ARG A 40 16.37 -3.57 10.00
CA ARG A 40 17.52 -2.68 9.99
C ARG A 40 17.14 -1.23 9.71
N GLY A 41 16.16 -1.03 8.84
CA GLY A 41 15.62 0.27 8.46
C GLY A 41 14.52 0.14 7.42
N LEU A 42 13.88 1.27 7.09
CA LEU A 42 12.71 1.34 6.24
C LEU A 42 12.96 2.18 4.99
N LEU A 43 12.46 1.69 3.84
CA LEU A 43 12.48 2.36 2.55
C LEU A 43 11.05 2.42 2.01
N LEU A 44 10.37 3.55 2.19
CA LEU A 44 8.95 3.72 1.91
C LEU A 44 8.76 4.67 0.73
N TRP A 45 8.00 4.27 -0.27
CA TRP A 45 7.63 5.18 -1.36
C TRP A 45 6.16 5.03 -1.75
N ARG A 46 5.54 6.18 -2.06
CA ARG A 46 4.11 6.26 -2.36
C ARG A 46 3.26 5.72 -1.20
N VAL A 47 3.45 6.30 -0.01
CA VAL A 47 2.65 5.95 1.17
C VAL A 47 1.20 6.34 0.94
N THR A 48 0.27 5.49 1.37
CA THR A 48 -1.18 5.78 1.36
C THR A 48 -1.77 5.52 2.74
N GLY A 49 -2.72 6.33 3.14
CA GLY A 49 -3.33 6.22 4.47
C GLY A 49 -4.21 7.42 4.83
N GLY A 50 -4.49 7.57 6.13
CA GLY A 50 -5.22 8.66 6.70
C GLY A 50 -6.64 8.84 6.19
N GLU A 51 -7.15 10.04 6.29
CA GLU A 51 -8.50 10.41 5.82
C GLU A 51 -8.70 10.09 4.33
N TYR A 52 -7.67 10.26 3.52
CA TYR A 52 -7.75 9.94 2.10
C TYR A 52 -8.06 8.46 1.86
N ALA A 53 -7.30 7.55 2.49
CA ALA A 53 -7.53 6.12 2.36
C ALA A 53 -8.90 5.72 2.90
N ALA A 54 -9.33 6.31 4.02
CA ALA A 54 -10.63 6.04 4.60
C ALA A 54 -11.79 6.44 3.66
N ARG A 55 -11.72 7.64 3.08
CA ARG A 55 -12.79 8.19 2.26
C ARG A 55 -12.77 7.67 0.82
N VAL A 56 -11.60 7.68 0.17
CA VAL A 56 -11.49 7.39 -1.26
C VAL A 56 -11.25 5.90 -1.51
N LEU A 57 -10.21 5.33 -0.89
CA LEU A 57 -9.84 3.95 -1.16
C LEU A 57 -10.83 2.96 -0.52
N GLY A 58 -11.37 3.27 0.66
CA GLY A 58 -12.39 2.46 1.31
C GLY A 58 -13.63 2.32 0.43
N HIS A 59 -14.09 3.42 -0.19
CA HIS A 59 -15.18 3.38 -1.15
C HIS A 59 -14.78 2.64 -2.43
N GLN A 60 -13.67 3.02 -3.06
CA GLN A 60 -13.24 2.49 -4.35
C GLN A 60 -12.99 0.97 -4.33
N TYR A 61 -12.45 0.43 -3.23
CA TYR A 61 -12.08 -1.00 -3.16
C TYR A 61 -13.14 -1.88 -2.52
N TYR A 62 -14.10 -1.30 -1.80
CA TYR A 62 -15.08 -2.09 -1.04
C TYR A 62 -16.52 -1.64 -1.25
N GLU A 63 -16.86 -0.39 -0.89
CA GLU A 63 -18.26 0.07 -0.88
C GLU A 63 -18.88 0.06 -2.28
N ALA A 64 -18.15 0.52 -3.29
CA ALA A 64 -18.63 0.54 -4.67
C ALA A 64 -19.00 -0.86 -5.20
N PHE A 65 -18.29 -1.90 -4.76
CA PHE A 65 -18.62 -3.28 -5.14
C PHE A 65 -19.79 -3.84 -4.36
N ASN A 66 -19.97 -3.44 -3.08
CA ASN A 66 -21.15 -3.80 -2.31
C ASN A 66 -22.42 -3.24 -2.96
N GLU A 67 -22.39 -1.97 -3.36
CA GLU A 67 -23.52 -1.36 -4.06
C GLU A 67 -23.91 -2.10 -5.36
N VAL A 68 -22.91 -2.59 -6.10
CA VAL A 68 -23.15 -3.41 -7.30
C VAL A 68 -23.72 -4.79 -6.94
N ALA A 69 -23.15 -5.43 -5.91
CA ALA A 69 -23.63 -6.75 -5.45
C ALA A 69 -25.07 -6.69 -4.94
N GLU A 70 -25.45 -5.65 -4.20
CA GLU A 70 -26.82 -5.41 -3.72
C GLU A 70 -27.81 -5.22 -4.87
N LYS A 71 -27.43 -4.49 -5.92
CA LYS A 71 -28.32 -4.14 -7.05
C LYS A 71 -28.42 -5.25 -8.10
N ALA A 72 -27.33 -5.94 -8.38
CA ALA A 72 -27.20 -6.85 -9.54
C ALA A 72 -26.57 -8.20 -9.22
N GLY A 73 -26.31 -8.49 -7.93
CA GLY A 73 -25.66 -9.72 -7.49
C GLY A 73 -24.26 -9.90 -8.05
N MET A 74 -23.73 -11.11 -7.94
CA MET A 74 -22.37 -11.42 -8.42
C MET A 74 -22.24 -11.29 -9.96
N ARG A 75 -23.35 -11.35 -10.71
CA ARG A 75 -23.33 -11.04 -12.16
C ARG A 75 -22.95 -9.62 -12.44
N GLY A 76 -23.42 -8.65 -11.63
CA GLY A 76 -23.00 -7.26 -11.74
C GLY A 76 -21.55 -7.07 -11.36
N VAL A 77 -21.11 -7.72 -10.29
CA VAL A 77 -19.73 -7.62 -9.80
C VAL A 77 -18.70 -8.04 -10.86
N VAL A 78 -18.90 -9.18 -11.55
CA VAL A 78 -17.96 -9.67 -12.57
C VAL A 78 -17.85 -8.77 -13.79
N GLU A 79 -18.88 -7.95 -14.08
CA GLU A 79 -18.89 -7.00 -15.19
C GLU A 79 -18.25 -5.64 -14.83
N THR A 80 -17.95 -5.38 -13.56
CA THR A 80 -17.24 -4.14 -13.19
C THR A 80 -15.86 -4.09 -13.84
N PRO A 81 -15.36 -2.90 -14.22
CA PRO A 81 -14.05 -2.78 -14.89
C PRO A 81 -12.91 -3.46 -14.10
N PHE A 82 -12.92 -3.35 -12.78
CA PHE A 82 -11.92 -3.95 -11.92
C PHE A 82 -11.92 -5.49 -12.01
N PHE A 83 -13.06 -6.14 -11.76
CA PHE A 83 -13.12 -7.60 -11.79
C PHE A 83 -13.03 -8.15 -13.23
N ALA A 84 -13.57 -7.46 -14.22
CA ALA A 84 -13.40 -7.84 -15.61
C ALA A 84 -11.92 -7.86 -16.03
N ALA A 85 -11.12 -6.90 -15.57
CA ALA A 85 -9.67 -6.92 -15.79
C ALA A 85 -8.99 -8.14 -15.13
N ARG A 86 -9.36 -8.48 -13.88
CA ARG A 86 -8.83 -9.66 -13.17
C ARG A 86 -9.27 -10.98 -13.81
N ILE A 87 -10.47 -11.03 -14.38
CA ILE A 87 -10.97 -12.18 -15.13
C ILE A 87 -10.19 -12.35 -16.43
N ARG A 88 -9.86 -11.27 -17.16
CA ARG A 88 -8.99 -11.37 -18.34
C ARG A 88 -7.61 -11.95 -18.03
N GLN A 89 -7.03 -11.59 -16.87
CA GLN A 89 -5.75 -12.14 -16.41
C GLN A 89 -5.84 -13.61 -16.01
N ASN A 90 -6.94 -14.01 -15.37
CA ASN A 90 -7.22 -15.38 -14.97
C ASN A 90 -8.72 -15.70 -15.12
N PRO A 91 -9.12 -16.37 -16.23
CA PRO A 91 -10.52 -16.68 -16.52
C PRO A 91 -11.24 -17.48 -15.42
N ALA A 92 -10.53 -18.32 -14.65
CA ALA A 92 -11.13 -19.08 -13.55
C ALA A 92 -11.72 -18.19 -12.43
N ASN A 93 -11.33 -16.92 -12.35
CA ASN A 93 -11.90 -15.99 -11.41
C ASN A 93 -13.38 -15.70 -11.67
N ARG A 94 -13.85 -15.81 -12.93
CA ARG A 94 -15.25 -15.61 -13.25
C ARG A 94 -16.16 -16.63 -12.53
N ASP A 95 -15.83 -17.88 -12.67
CA ASP A 95 -16.64 -18.97 -12.07
C ASP A 95 -16.59 -18.93 -10.54
N ARG A 96 -15.43 -18.60 -9.97
CA ARG A 96 -15.26 -18.42 -8.52
C ARG A 96 -16.14 -17.30 -7.98
N LEU A 97 -16.14 -16.13 -8.64
CA LEU A 97 -16.95 -14.97 -8.24
C LEU A 97 -18.45 -15.27 -8.41
N LEU A 98 -18.86 -15.90 -9.51
CA LEU A 98 -20.26 -16.23 -9.75
C LEU A 98 -20.80 -17.30 -8.79
N ALA A 99 -19.93 -18.14 -8.22
CA ALA A 99 -20.30 -19.15 -7.23
C ALA A 99 -20.44 -18.60 -5.80
N MET A 100 -20.00 -17.36 -5.54
CA MET A 100 -20.12 -16.73 -4.22
C MET A 100 -21.58 -16.32 -3.94
N ASP A 101 -22.01 -16.47 -2.70
CA ASP A 101 -23.25 -15.85 -2.22
C ASP A 101 -23.05 -14.31 -2.17
N PRO A 102 -23.97 -13.51 -2.76
CA PRO A 102 -23.85 -12.05 -2.73
C PRO A 102 -23.79 -11.46 -1.31
N ASN A 103 -24.52 -12.05 -0.35
CA ASN A 103 -24.50 -11.55 1.03
C ASN A 103 -23.17 -11.85 1.71
N GLU A 104 -22.58 -13.02 1.44
CA GLU A 104 -21.23 -13.36 1.92
C GLU A 104 -20.19 -12.42 1.33
N PHE A 105 -20.24 -12.13 0.01
CA PHE A 105 -19.37 -11.18 -0.63
C PHE A 105 -19.48 -9.79 0.01
N ILE A 106 -20.70 -9.28 0.20
CA ILE A 106 -20.98 -7.99 0.84
C ILE A 106 -20.41 -7.95 2.27
N ALA A 107 -20.63 -9.01 3.05
CA ALA A 107 -20.12 -9.11 4.43
C ALA A 107 -18.59 -9.08 4.49
N ILE A 108 -17.90 -9.78 3.59
CA ILE A 108 -16.44 -9.79 3.48
C ILE A 108 -15.91 -8.40 3.11
N MET A 109 -16.50 -7.76 2.10
CA MET A 109 -16.09 -6.42 1.69
C MET A 109 -16.35 -5.37 2.78
N ALA A 110 -17.49 -5.43 3.46
CA ALA A 110 -17.81 -4.57 4.58
C ALA A 110 -16.81 -4.75 5.74
N TYR A 111 -16.42 -5.99 6.05
CA TYR A 111 -15.39 -6.26 7.05
C TYR A 111 -14.05 -5.62 6.69
N TRP A 112 -13.55 -5.81 5.46
CA TRP A 112 -12.30 -5.18 5.03
C TRP A 112 -12.37 -3.67 5.01
N ARG A 113 -13.54 -3.10 4.71
CA ARG A 113 -13.77 -1.65 4.76
C ARG A 113 -13.52 -1.06 6.14
N THR A 114 -13.78 -1.79 7.23
CA THR A 114 -13.60 -1.31 8.61
C THR A 114 -12.15 -0.98 8.96
N PHE A 115 -11.18 -1.51 8.23
CA PHE A 115 -9.76 -1.17 8.45
C PHE A 115 -9.35 0.18 7.87
N PHE A 116 -10.17 0.77 7.00
CA PHE A 116 -9.90 2.07 6.38
C PHE A 116 -10.57 3.18 7.19
N THR A 117 -9.90 3.64 8.24
CA THR A 117 -10.38 4.71 9.12
C THR A 117 -9.55 5.98 8.94
N ALA A 118 -10.16 7.15 9.17
CA ALA A 118 -9.47 8.44 9.14
C ALA A 118 -8.53 8.65 10.35
N GLU A 119 -8.72 7.87 11.41
CA GLU A 119 -8.01 8.02 12.68
C GLU A 119 -6.58 7.47 12.65
N THR A 120 -6.27 6.64 11.65
CA THR A 120 -4.94 6.04 11.51
C THR A 120 -4.19 6.63 10.31
N PRO A 121 -2.95 7.14 10.49
CA PRO A 121 -2.15 7.69 9.39
C PRO A 121 -1.81 6.64 8.33
N VAL A 122 -1.73 5.37 8.74
CA VAL A 122 -1.58 4.22 7.84
C VAL A 122 -2.51 3.12 8.32
N VAL A 123 -3.18 2.42 7.40
CA VAL A 123 -4.11 1.33 7.73
C VAL A 123 -3.43 0.27 8.60
N GLY A 124 -3.94 0.06 9.79
CA GLY A 124 -3.46 -0.95 10.75
C GLY A 124 -2.32 -0.49 11.67
N ALA A 125 -1.96 0.80 11.66
CA ALA A 125 -0.98 1.40 12.58
C ALA A 125 -1.51 2.69 13.18
N THR A 126 -1.44 2.83 14.50
CA THR A 126 -1.80 4.04 15.23
C THR A 126 -0.71 5.10 15.16
N VAL A 127 -1.04 6.34 15.48
CA VAL A 127 -0.07 7.45 15.58
C VAL A 127 1.06 7.12 16.56
N ASP A 128 0.73 6.57 17.72
CA ASP A 128 1.73 6.28 18.75
C ASP A 128 2.65 5.12 18.36
N GLU A 129 2.13 4.10 17.69
CA GLU A 129 2.95 3.01 17.14
C GLU A 129 3.93 3.51 16.08
N ILE A 130 3.50 4.41 15.19
CA ILE A 130 4.39 5.02 14.19
C ILE A 130 5.45 5.90 14.84
N LYS A 131 5.11 6.70 15.84
CA LYS A 131 6.07 7.51 16.63
C LYS A 131 7.09 6.67 17.39
N ALA A 132 6.73 5.45 17.73
CA ALA A 132 7.65 4.53 18.43
C ALA A 132 8.75 3.95 17.53
N ILE A 133 8.61 4.03 16.19
CA ILE A 133 9.62 3.56 15.24
C ILE A 133 10.92 4.39 15.42
N LYS A 134 12.06 3.70 15.60
CA LYS A 134 13.39 4.31 15.79
C LYS A 134 14.38 3.94 14.69
N HIS A 135 13.95 3.16 13.73
CA HIS A 135 14.79 2.70 12.63
C HIS A 135 15.08 3.83 11.64
N PRO A 136 16.27 3.89 11.03
CA PRO A 136 16.53 4.77 9.90
C PRO A 136 15.43 4.57 8.85
N THR A 137 14.77 5.66 8.48
CA THR A 137 13.60 5.59 7.60
C THR A 137 13.70 6.62 6.49
N LEU A 138 13.65 6.17 5.24
CA LEU A 138 13.50 7.01 4.06
C LEU A 138 12.04 6.96 3.60
N ILE A 139 11.45 8.12 3.37
CA ILE A 139 10.09 8.26 2.87
C ILE A 139 10.11 9.08 1.58
N ILE A 140 9.79 8.46 0.46
CA ILE A 140 9.66 9.11 -0.84
C ILE A 140 8.17 9.28 -1.13
N ALA A 141 7.71 10.51 -1.27
CA ALA A 141 6.30 10.82 -1.50
C ALA A 141 5.83 10.36 -2.89
N GLY A 142 4.54 10.07 -2.99
CA GLY A 142 3.81 10.04 -4.25
C GLY A 142 3.14 11.38 -4.53
N ASP A 143 2.66 11.56 -5.76
CA ASP A 143 1.80 12.67 -6.17
C ASP A 143 0.80 12.16 -7.21
N ASP A 144 -0.06 11.26 -6.79
CA ASP A 144 -1.15 10.70 -7.59
C ASP A 144 -2.40 10.51 -6.72
N ASP A 145 -3.52 10.16 -7.36
CA ASP A 145 -4.82 10.07 -6.68
C ASP A 145 -4.88 8.99 -5.58
N ASN A 146 -3.99 8.00 -5.58
CA ASN A 146 -3.92 6.96 -4.55
C ASN A 146 -2.85 7.25 -3.49
N HIS A 147 -1.89 8.12 -3.79
CA HIS A 147 -0.72 8.39 -2.94
C HIS A 147 -0.45 9.90 -2.85
N PRO A 148 -1.38 10.66 -2.25
CA PRO A 148 -1.25 12.11 -2.15
C PRO A 148 -0.07 12.50 -1.24
N THR A 149 0.72 13.46 -1.68
CA THR A 149 1.90 13.98 -0.97
C THR A 149 1.68 14.25 0.53
N PRO A 150 0.54 14.84 0.99
CA PRO A 150 0.32 15.10 2.41
C PRO A 150 0.38 13.86 3.30
N VAL A 151 -0.01 12.68 2.83
CA VAL A 151 0.05 11.45 3.62
C VAL A 151 1.52 11.06 3.92
N ALA A 152 2.41 11.17 2.92
CA ALA A 152 3.83 10.91 3.14
C ALA A 152 4.47 11.94 4.08
N GLN A 153 4.06 13.21 4.00
CA GLN A 153 4.50 14.27 4.90
C GLN A 153 4.04 14.02 6.34
N GLU A 154 2.81 13.59 6.54
CA GLU A 154 2.28 13.22 7.86
C GLU A 154 3.10 12.09 8.49
N VAL A 155 3.31 10.99 7.76
CA VAL A 155 4.10 9.85 8.25
C VAL A 155 5.54 10.25 8.55
N ALA A 156 6.16 11.09 7.70
CA ALA A 156 7.50 11.61 7.95
C ALA A 156 7.57 12.49 9.21
N GLY A 157 6.54 13.29 9.47
CA GLY A 157 6.45 14.10 10.70
C GLY A 157 6.28 13.26 11.97
N LEU A 158 5.81 12.03 11.87
CA LEU A 158 5.61 11.12 13.02
C LEU A 158 6.87 10.33 13.37
N ILE A 159 7.67 9.91 12.38
CA ILE A 159 8.88 9.09 12.60
C ILE A 159 10.08 10.02 12.84
N ALA A 160 10.53 10.09 14.11
CA ALA A 160 11.64 10.95 14.48
C ALA A 160 12.94 10.56 13.74
N GLY A 161 13.55 11.54 13.03
CA GLY A 161 14.78 11.32 12.28
C GLY A 161 14.58 10.65 10.92
N SER A 162 13.34 10.50 10.45
CA SER A 162 13.09 10.05 9.07
C SER A 162 13.57 11.09 8.06
N GLU A 163 14.02 10.61 6.90
CA GLU A 163 14.39 11.45 5.76
C GLU A 163 13.23 11.48 4.76
N TYR A 164 12.70 12.68 4.51
CA TYR A 164 11.65 12.91 3.55
C TYR A 164 12.22 13.32 2.20
N HIS A 165 11.79 12.65 1.14
CA HIS A 165 12.06 12.99 -0.23
C HIS A 165 10.76 13.38 -0.95
N PRO A 166 10.71 14.52 -1.67
CA PRO A 166 9.53 14.93 -2.41
C PRO A 166 9.19 13.92 -3.53
N PRO A 167 7.99 14.03 -4.14
CA PRO A 167 7.62 13.19 -5.26
C PRO A 167 8.64 13.27 -6.39
N GLN A 168 8.94 12.13 -7.02
CA GLN A 168 9.85 12.05 -8.17
C GLN A 168 9.20 12.49 -9.48
N TRP A 169 7.88 12.57 -9.50
CA TRP A 169 7.06 12.99 -10.63
C TRP A 169 5.92 13.87 -10.15
N THR A 170 5.50 14.82 -10.99
CA THR A 170 4.25 15.57 -10.77
C THR A 170 3.04 14.64 -10.94
N LYS A 171 1.85 15.12 -10.53
CA LYS A 171 0.62 14.36 -10.71
C LYS A 171 0.39 13.97 -12.17
N GLU A 172 0.56 14.92 -13.10
CA GLU A 172 0.36 14.66 -14.54
C GLU A 172 1.37 13.65 -15.10
N GLU A 173 2.61 13.66 -14.60
CA GLU A 173 3.62 12.66 -14.98
C GLU A 173 3.28 11.31 -14.39
N SER A 174 2.87 11.26 -13.11
CA SER A 174 2.43 10.05 -12.43
C SER A 174 1.25 9.39 -13.14
N ASP A 175 0.22 10.16 -13.50
CA ASP A 175 -0.96 9.66 -14.20
C ASP A 175 -0.59 9.06 -15.57
N ARG A 176 0.33 9.70 -16.30
CA ARG A 176 0.82 9.16 -17.59
C ARG A 176 1.61 7.86 -17.43
N LEU A 177 2.50 7.80 -16.44
CA LEU A 177 3.32 6.62 -16.18
C LEU A 177 2.48 5.44 -15.71
N LEU A 178 1.50 5.70 -14.83
CA LEU A 178 0.61 4.66 -14.28
C LEU A 178 -0.40 4.11 -15.28
N ALA A 179 -0.56 4.74 -16.44
CA ALA A 179 -1.39 4.21 -17.53
C ALA A 179 -0.78 2.97 -18.20
N ASP A 180 0.53 2.73 -18.03
CA ASP A 180 1.24 1.56 -18.55
C ASP A 180 2.25 1.03 -17.52
N ASP A 181 1.98 -0.16 -16.99
CA ASP A 181 2.80 -0.80 -15.95
C ASP A 181 4.26 -0.99 -16.38
N ALA A 182 4.53 -1.27 -17.65
CA ALA A 182 5.89 -1.48 -18.15
C ALA A 182 6.66 -0.16 -18.21
N VAL A 183 6.01 0.91 -18.66
CA VAL A 183 6.60 2.26 -18.69
C VAL A 183 6.87 2.75 -17.27
N TYR A 184 5.93 2.54 -16.35
CA TYR A 184 6.10 2.88 -14.94
C TYR A 184 7.28 2.14 -14.30
N ALA A 185 7.40 0.83 -14.58
CA ALA A 185 8.50 0.01 -14.04
C ALA A 185 9.87 0.53 -14.51
N VAL A 186 10.01 0.88 -15.80
CA VAL A 186 11.27 1.44 -16.35
C VAL A 186 11.59 2.77 -15.71
N ALA A 187 10.65 3.70 -15.66
CA ALA A 187 10.85 5.02 -15.06
C ALA A 187 11.24 4.92 -13.58
N THR A 188 10.62 4.00 -12.84
CA THR A 188 10.93 3.72 -11.44
C THR A 188 12.35 3.16 -11.28
N ALA A 189 12.74 2.21 -12.15
CA ALA A 189 14.08 1.62 -12.15
C ALA A 189 15.20 2.65 -12.45
N GLU A 190 14.89 3.74 -13.13
CA GLU A 190 15.85 4.81 -13.39
C GLU A 190 15.98 5.80 -12.21
N LYS A 191 14.85 6.22 -11.63
CA LYS A 191 14.84 7.31 -10.63
C LYS A 191 14.98 6.85 -9.18
N LEU A 192 14.43 5.70 -8.82
CA LEU A 192 14.40 5.25 -7.43
C LEU A 192 15.77 4.79 -6.90
N PRO A 193 16.57 3.96 -7.64
CA PRO A 193 17.81 3.41 -7.11
C PRO A 193 18.84 4.44 -6.65
N PRO A 194 19.06 5.58 -7.31
CA PRO A 194 20.02 6.58 -6.82
C PRO A 194 19.66 7.09 -5.42
N VAL A 195 18.37 7.38 -5.17
CA VAL A 195 17.89 7.89 -3.88
C VAL A 195 18.02 6.82 -2.79
N LEU A 196 17.62 5.58 -3.08
CA LEU A 196 17.75 4.46 -2.15
C LEU A 196 19.23 4.17 -1.82
N THR A 197 20.09 4.14 -2.85
CA THR A 197 21.51 3.82 -2.68
C THR A 197 22.24 4.88 -1.86
N ASP A 198 21.94 6.14 -2.06
CA ASP A 198 22.51 7.24 -1.27
C ASP A 198 22.12 7.09 0.20
N PHE A 199 20.84 6.90 0.48
CA PHE A 199 20.35 6.69 1.84
C PHE A 199 21.01 5.48 2.50
N LEU A 200 21.02 4.33 1.82
CA LEU A 200 21.61 3.09 2.33
C LEU A 200 23.10 3.23 2.65
N ARG A 201 23.87 3.97 1.84
CA ARG A 201 25.30 4.20 2.10
C ARG A 201 25.55 5.04 3.34
N ARG A 202 24.67 5.98 3.67
CA ARG A 202 24.80 6.82 4.87
C ARG A 202 24.40 6.14 6.16
N HIS A 203 23.69 5.00 6.05
CA HIS A 203 23.17 4.24 7.20
C HIS A 203 23.71 2.78 7.26
N GLN A 204 24.90 2.54 6.70
CA GLN A 204 25.59 1.23 6.76
C GLN A 204 26.10 0.90 8.16
#